data_825bf3defa993e934f6ba3e6ceaf7af6
#
_entry.id   825bf3defa993e934f6ba3e6ceaf7af6
#
_cell.length_a   1.000
_cell.length_b   1.000
_cell.length_c   1.000
_cell.angle_alpha   90.00
_cell.angle_beta   90.00
_cell.angle_gamma   90.00
#
_symmetry.space_group_name_H-M   'P 1'
#
loop_
_entity.id
_entity.type
_entity.pdbx_description
1 polymer ?
#
loop_
_entity_poly.entity_id
_entity_poly.type
_entity_poly.pdbx_seq_one_letter_code
_entity_poly.pdbx_strand_id
1 'polypeptide(L)'
;MLLAIDTSAGTSVAVVDRDRGILSEINESDTRRHAEVIGEAILFAIERSGISIDSLSGVTAGMGPGPFTGLRVGIAAAQAFAFGASKPLVRVVSHDAVAWGHYATGHVGPVLVVTDARRREIYFSAYSGVDPVGFPIRLQGPGLCRPADLSEQVAGYSRYERIDAAEVS
;
A
#
# COMPACT_ATOMS: atom_id res chain seq x y z
N MET A 1 -16.15 3.49 7.21
CA MET A 1 -14.76 3.78 7.61
C MET A 1 -13.92 2.53 7.58
N LEU A 2 -12.65 2.63 7.23
CA LEU A 2 -11.72 1.51 7.19
C LEU A 2 -10.47 1.85 8.02
N LEU A 3 -9.88 0.85 8.67
CA LEU A 3 -8.53 0.90 9.18
C LEU A 3 -7.60 0.30 8.13
N ALA A 4 -6.66 1.08 7.61
CA ALA A 4 -5.68 0.65 6.63
C ALA A 4 -4.31 0.46 7.30
N ILE A 5 -3.63 -0.64 7.00
CA ILE A 5 -2.31 -0.99 7.53
C ILE A 5 -1.42 -1.45 6.39
N ASP A 6 -0.30 -0.78 6.18
CA ASP A 6 0.73 -1.18 5.22
C ASP A 6 2.13 -1.12 5.84
N THR A 7 2.93 -2.15 5.59
CA THR A 7 4.32 -2.24 6.07
C THR A 7 5.29 -2.60 4.95
N SER A 8 4.95 -2.25 3.71
CA SER A 8 5.76 -2.55 2.52
C SER A 8 7.00 -1.67 2.38
N ALA A 9 6.92 -0.41 2.80
CA ALA A 9 8.01 0.56 2.66
C ALA A 9 8.36 1.30 3.97
N GLY A 10 7.56 1.17 4.97
CA GLY A 10 7.64 1.72 6.31
C GLY A 10 6.46 1.16 7.08
N THR A 11 6.10 1.69 8.24
CA THR A 11 4.84 1.37 8.91
C THR A 11 3.88 2.51 8.70
N SER A 12 2.82 2.29 7.94
CA SER A 12 1.73 3.24 7.71
C SER A 12 0.42 2.67 8.23
N VAL A 13 -0.26 3.44 9.08
CA VAL A 13 -1.58 3.09 9.60
C VAL A 13 -2.50 4.30 9.47
N ALA A 14 -3.64 4.13 8.81
CA ALA A 14 -4.60 5.21 8.62
C ALA A 14 -6.03 4.77 8.94
N VAL A 15 -6.82 5.70 9.44
CA VAL A 15 -8.28 5.58 9.48
C VAL A 15 -8.85 6.45 8.37
N VAL A 16 -9.59 5.82 7.47
CA VAL A 16 -10.15 6.50 6.30
C VAL A 16 -11.66 6.39 6.26
N ASP A 17 -12.28 7.45 5.79
CA ASP A 17 -13.73 7.51 5.56
C ASP A 17 -13.98 7.83 4.09
N ARG A 18 -15.00 7.20 3.50
CA ARG A 18 -15.29 7.37 2.08
C ARG A 18 -15.56 8.82 1.68
N ASP A 19 -16.27 9.55 2.54
CA ASP A 19 -16.78 10.88 2.21
C ASP A 19 -15.90 11.98 2.78
N ARG A 20 -15.18 11.71 3.89
CA ARG A 20 -14.33 12.67 4.61
C ARG A 20 -12.84 12.51 4.32
N GLY A 21 -12.43 11.44 3.61
CA GLY A 21 -11.03 11.14 3.33
C GLY A 21 -10.29 10.56 4.53
N ILE A 22 -9.02 10.93 4.69
CA ILE A 22 -8.15 10.47 5.78
C ILE A 22 -8.54 11.19 7.07
N LEU A 23 -8.98 10.43 8.08
CA LEU A 23 -9.33 10.96 9.41
C LEU A 23 -8.11 11.04 10.33
N SER A 24 -7.20 10.10 10.20
CA SER A 24 -5.92 10.06 10.90
C SER A 24 -4.94 9.21 10.12
N GLU A 25 -3.66 9.54 10.26
CA GLU A 25 -2.57 8.80 9.66
C GLU A 25 -1.36 8.82 10.61
N ILE A 26 -0.70 7.68 10.74
CA ILE A 26 0.53 7.47 11.49
C ILE A 26 1.54 6.81 10.57
N ASN A 27 2.67 7.47 10.35
CA ASN A 27 3.75 6.98 9.51
C ASN A 27 5.04 6.87 10.32
N GLU A 28 5.73 5.73 10.20
CA GLU A 28 7.05 5.47 10.72
C GLU A 28 7.94 4.92 9.61
N SER A 29 8.98 5.65 9.28
CA SER A 29 9.87 5.33 8.16
C SER A 29 10.96 4.32 8.49
N ASP A 30 11.27 4.08 9.79
CA ASP A 30 12.26 3.07 10.17
C ASP A 30 11.74 1.66 9.96
N THR A 31 12.10 1.08 8.83
CA THR A 31 11.71 -0.27 8.42
C THR A 31 12.25 -1.41 9.30
N ARG A 32 13.01 -1.13 10.35
CA ARG A 32 13.50 -2.14 11.29
C ARG A 32 12.62 -2.28 12.53
N ARG A 33 11.70 -1.33 12.73
CA ARG A 33 10.89 -1.22 13.95
C ARG A 33 9.43 -1.61 13.80
N HIS A 34 9.04 -2.20 12.67
CA HIS A 34 7.64 -2.55 12.41
C HIS A 34 6.94 -3.26 13.59
N ALA A 35 7.59 -4.30 14.15
CA ALA A 35 7.00 -5.08 15.24
C ALA A 35 6.89 -4.30 16.55
N GLU A 36 7.75 -3.31 16.76
CA GLU A 36 7.76 -2.49 17.97
C GLU A 36 6.68 -1.40 17.93
N VAL A 37 6.44 -0.83 16.73
CA VAL A 37 5.61 0.37 16.59
C VAL A 37 4.18 0.08 16.11
N ILE A 38 3.92 -1.06 15.47
CA ILE A 38 2.65 -1.32 14.80
C ILE A 38 1.44 -1.25 15.75
N GLY A 39 1.57 -1.77 16.97
CA GLY A 39 0.51 -1.75 17.97
C GLY A 39 0.14 -0.32 18.41
N GLU A 40 1.16 0.50 18.70
CA GLU A 40 0.97 1.90 19.06
C GLU A 40 0.44 2.72 17.88
N ALA A 41 0.92 2.45 16.66
CA ALA A 41 0.45 3.13 15.45
C ALA A 41 -1.05 2.88 15.23
N ILE A 42 -1.51 1.65 15.41
CA ILE A 42 -2.95 1.31 15.33
C ILE A 42 -3.74 2.05 16.40
N LEU A 43 -3.28 2.00 17.66
CA LEU A 43 -3.94 2.68 18.77
C LEU A 43 -4.07 4.18 18.51
N PHE A 44 -2.97 4.85 18.17
CA PHE A 44 -2.94 6.29 17.90
C PHE A 44 -3.77 6.68 16.69
N ALA A 45 -3.77 5.86 15.62
CA ALA A 45 -4.61 6.13 14.46
C ALA A 45 -6.10 6.15 14.84
N ILE A 46 -6.55 5.18 15.63
CA ILE A 46 -7.94 5.11 16.11
C ILE A 46 -8.25 6.28 17.05
N GLU A 47 -7.42 6.53 18.06
CA GLU A 47 -7.63 7.62 19.02
C GLU A 47 -7.69 9.00 18.33
N ARG A 48 -6.75 9.30 17.43
CA ARG A 48 -6.70 10.57 16.68
C ARG A 48 -7.86 10.76 15.72
N SER A 49 -8.38 9.67 15.17
CA SER A 49 -9.55 9.71 14.28
C SER A 49 -10.85 10.08 15.02
N GLY A 50 -10.88 9.90 16.34
CA GLY A 50 -12.06 10.15 17.18
C GLY A 50 -13.22 9.18 16.95
N ILE A 51 -12.97 8.05 16.28
CA ILE A 51 -14.02 7.05 16.01
C ILE A 51 -14.04 5.93 17.04
N SER A 52 -15.18 5.25 17.18
CA SER A 52 -15.28 3.95 17.83
C SER A 52 -14.84 2.83 16.87
N ILE A 53 -14.20 1.77 17.40
CA ILE A 53 -13.87 0.55 16.64
C ILE A 53 -15.12 -0.06 16.01
N ASP A 54 -16.26 0.03 16.70
CA ASP A 54 -17.54 -0.50 16.19
C ASP A 54 -17.97 0.18 14.88
N SER A 55 -17.59 1.44 14.66
CA SER A 55 -17.93 2.19 13.44
C SER A 55 -17.06 1.82 12.23
N LEU A 56 -16.01 1.03 12.41
CA LEU A 56 -15.25 0.49 11.29
C LEU A 56 -16.09 -0.52 10.51
N SER A 57 -16.08 -0.40 9.19
CA SER A 57 -16.69 -1.36 8.25
C SER A 57 -15.73 -2.50 7.90
N GLY A 58 -14.43 -2.33 8.10
CA GLY A 58 -13.42 -3.32 7.78
C GLY A 58 -12.00 -2.85 8.06
N VAL A 59 -11.07 -3.77 7.84
CA VAL A 59 -9.62 -3.54 7.91
C VAL A 59 -9.01 -3.82 6.54
N THR A 60 -8.08 -2.99 6.11
CA THR A 60 -7.33 -3.18 4.87
C THR A 60 -5.87 -3.49 5.19
N ALA A 61 -5.32 -4.52 4.57
CA ALA A 61 -3.92 -4.89 4.70
C ALA A 61 -3.19 -4.71 3.37
N GLY A 62 -2.08 -3.97 3.38
CA GLY A 62 -1.11 -3.92 2.30
C GLY A 62 -0.40 -5.27 2.17
N MET A 63 -0.43 -5.83 0.96
CA MET A 63 0.15 -7.14 0.64
C MET A 63 1.51 -7.02 -0.03
N GLY A 64 2.08 -5.82 -0.04
CA GLY A 64 3.32 -5.51 -0.74
C GLY A 64 3.11 -5.20 -2.23
N PRO A 65 4.19 -5.24 -3.00
CA PRO A 65 5.50 -5.84 -2.70
C PRO A 65 6.29 -5.05 -1.65
N GLY A 66 7.17 -5.75 -0.95
CA GLY A 66 8.02 -5.16 0.09
C GLY A 66 8.87 -6.21 0.80
N PRO A 67 9.76 -5.79 1.72
CA PRO A 67 10.62 -6.70 2.47
C PRO A 67 9.82 -7.72 3.28
N PHE A 68 10.16 -8.99 3.10
CA PHE A 68 9.42 -10.14 3.61
C PHE A 68 9.05 -10.07 5.11
N THR A 69 10.00 -9.65 5.96
CA THR A 69 9.78 -9.58 7.41
C THR A 69 8.80 -8.47 7.77
N GLY A 70 8.97 -7.27 7.18
CA GLY A 70 8.08 -6.14 7.40
C GLY A 70 6.64 -6.46 7.01
N LEU A 71 6.44 -6.96 5.79
CA LEU A 71 5.11 -7.33 5.30
C LEU A 71 4.37 -8.27 6.24
N ARG A 72 5.04 -9.29 6.77
CA ARG A 72 4.41 -10.25 7.68
C ARG A 72 3.93 -9.60 8.98
N VAL A 73 4.65 -8.63 9.50
CA VAL A 73 4.26 -7.90 10.71
C VAL A 73 2.95 -7.15 10.46
N GLY A 74 2.86 -6.36 9.39
CA GLY A 74 1.65 -5.62 9.06
C GLY A 74 0.45 -6.52 8.76
N ILE A 75 0.66 -7.56 7.95
CA ILE A 75 -0.40 -8.52 7.62
C ILE A 75 -0.92 -9.23 8.87
N ALA A 76 -0.01 -9.69 9.76
CA ALA A 76 -0.40 -10.34 11.00
C ALA A 76 -1.15 -9.39 11.95
N ALA A 77 -0.69 -8.14 12.07
CA ALA A 77 -1.36 -7.12 12.87
C ALA A 77 -2.76 -6.82 12.35
N ALA A 78 -2.91 -6.65 11.02
CA ALA A 78 -4.20 -6.42 10.38
C ALA A 78 -5.16 -7.61 10.58
N GLN A 79 -4.67 -8.84 10.44
CA GLN A 79 -5.46 -10.05 10.68
C GLN A 79 -5.91 -10.16 12.14
N ALA A 80 -5.00 -9.95 13.09
CA ALA A 80 -5.29 -10.01 14.51
C ALA A 80 -6.32 -8.93 14.93
N PHE A 81 -6.13 -7.70 14.45
CA PHE A 81 -7.07 -6.62 14.72
C PHE A 81 -8.45 -6.89 14.10
N ALA A 82 -8.50 -7.30 12.83
CA ALA A 82 -9.75 -7.61 12.14
C ALA A 82 -10.52 -8.72 12.86
N PHE A 83 -9.82 -9.78 13.28
CA PHE A 83 -10.39 -10.88 14.05
C PHE A 83 -10.93 -10.40 15.41
N GLY A 84 -10.11 -9.67 16.19
CA GLY A 84 -10.50 -9.17 17.53
C GLY A 84 -11.66 -8.18 17.47
N ALA A 85 -11.74 -7.37 16.43
CA ALA A 85 -12.81 -6.41 16.20
C ALA A 85 -14.04 -7.02 15.49
N SER A 86 -14.00 -8.28 15.10
CA SER A 86 -15.04 -8.95 14.28
C SER A 86 -15.33 -8.20 12.98
N LYS A 87 -14.29 -7.71 12.30
CA LYS A 87 -14.39 -6.95 11.05
C LYS A 87 -13.83 -7.76 9.86
N PRO A 88 -14.35 -7.58 8.65
CA PRO A 88 -13.78 -8.19 7.46
C PRO A 88 -12.39 -7.61 7.17
N LEU A 89 -11.49 -8.46 6.63
CA LEU A 89 -10.18 -8.08 6.16
C LEU A 89 -10.15 -8.03 4.63
N VAL A 90 -9.74 -6.89 4.08
CA VAL A 90 -9.51 -6.70 2.64
C VAL A 90 -8.01 -6.62 2.38
N ARG A 91 -7.55 -7.35 1.36
CA ARG A 91 -6.14 -7.38 0.95
C ARG A 91 -5.96 -6.49 -0.27
N VAL A 92 -4.98 -5.59 -0.21
CA VAL A 92 -4.68 -4.65 -1.30
C VAL A 92 -3.20 -4.75 -1.63
N VAL A 93 -2.87 -4.82 -2.92
CA VAL A 93 -1.48 -4.72 -3.36
C VAL A 93 -1.01 -3.28 -3.15
N SER A 94 0.10 -3.10 -2.44
CA SER A 94 0.61 -1.76 -2.08
C SER A 94 0.90 -0.89 -3.32
N HIS A 95 1.39 -1.48 -4.41
CA HIS A 95 1.58 -0.77 -5.67
C HIS A 95 0.26 -0.28 -6.31
N ASP A 96 -0.89 -0.95 -6.05
CA ASP A 96 -2.18 -0.48 -6.55
C ASP A 96 -2.59 0.85 -5.87
N ALA A 97 -2.24 1.02 -4.59
CA ALA A 97 -2.48 2.28 -3.87
C ALA A 97 -1.62 3.42 -4.44
N VAL A 98 -0.33 3.15 -4.73
CA VAL A 98 0.56 4.13 -5.38
C VAL A 98 0.05 4.52 -6.76
N ALA A 99 -0.34 3.55 -7.58
CA ALA A 99 -0.90 3.81 -8.91
C ALA A 99 -2.21 4.60 -8.81
N TRP A 100 -3.08 4.26 -7.86
CA TRP A 100 -4.32 4.99 -7.63
C TRP A 100 -4.05 6.45 -7.24
N GLY A 101 -3.14 6.69 -6.32
CA GLY A 101 -2.75 8.04 -5.90
C GLY A 101 -2.27 8.89 -7.09
N HIS A 102 -1.46 8.30 -7.97
CA HIS A 102 -0.97 8.97 -9.17
C HIS A 102 -2.13 9.29 -10.15
N TYR A 103 -3.01 8.34 -10.42
CA TYR A 103 -4.17 8.59 -11.28
C TYR A 103 -5.15 9.61 -10.68
N ALA A 104 -5.29 9.65 -9.36
CA ALA A 104 -6.15 10.61 -8.67
C ALA A 104 -5.69 12.07 -8.85
N THR A 105 -4.43 12.32 -9.21
CA THR A 105 -3.92 13.66 -9.59
C THR A 105 -4.31 14.09 -11.02
N GLY A 106 -5.05 13.26 -11.75
CA GLY A 106 -5.51 13.53 -13.11
C GLY A 106 -4.61 12.95 -14.19
N HIS A 107 -3.61 12.13 -13.83
CA HIS A 107 -2.79 11.44 -14.81
C HIS A 107 -3.64 10.46 -15.63
N VAL A 108 -3.32 10.34 -16.91
CA VAL A 108 -3.95 9.38 -17.82
C VAL A 108 -2.86 8.64 -18.61
N GLY A 109 -3.04 7.33 -18.81
CA GLY A 109 -2.14 6.50 -19.57
C GLY A 109 -1.41 5.44 -18.77
N PRO A 110 -0.51 4.69 -19.42
CA PRO A 110 0.21 3.59 -18.78
C PRO A 110 1.23 4.08 -17.76
N VAL A 111 1.24 3.46 -16.58
CA VAL A 111 2.13 3.77 -15.45
C VAL A 111 2.90 2.53 -15.02
N LEU A 112 4.17 2.70 -14.69
CA LEU A 112 5.03 1.68 -14.10
C LEU A 112 5.46 2.13 -12.70
N VAL A 113 4.86 1.51 -11.69
CA VAL A 113 5.25 1.73 -10.29
C VAL A 113 6.47 0.90 -9.97
N VAL A 114 7.49 1.54 -9.40
CA VAL A 114 8.76 0.93 -8.99
C VAL A 114 9.06 1.28 -7.56
N THR A 115 9.42 0.28 -6.74
CA THR A 115 9.90 0.48 -5.36
C THR A 115 11.21 -0.27 -5.14
N ASP A 116 12.02 0.20 -4.19
CA ASP A 116 13.28 -0.45 -3.85
C ASP A 116 13.06 -1.80 -3.17
N ALA A 117 13.63 -2.87 -3.74
CA ALA A 117 13.60 -4.21 -3.16
C ALA A 117 14.86 -4.52 -2.32
N ARG A 118 15.75 -3.53 -2.14
CA ARG A 118 17.09 -3.69 -1.58
C ARG A 118 17.99 -4.61 -2.41
N ARG A 119 19.24 -4.80 -2.00
CA ARG A 119 20.22 -5.68 -2.67
C ARG A 119 20.40 -5.42 -4.17
N ARG A 120 20.18 -4.16 -4.61
CA ARG A 120 20.25 -3.70 -6.01
C ARG A 120 19.16 -4.32 -6.89
N GLU A 121 18.01 -4.64 -6.30
CA GLU A 121 16.80 -5.08 -6.98
C GLU A 121 15.66 -4.09 -6.76
N ILE A 122 14.65 -4.17 -7.61
CA ILE A 122 13.44 -3.36 -7.56
C ILE A 122 12.21 -4.24 -7.68
N TYR A 123 11.15 -3.86 -6.96
CA TYR A 123 9.81 -4.35 -7.26
C TYR A 123 9.18 -3.47 -8.33
N PHE A 124 8.36 -4.05 -9.19
CA PHE A 124 7.65 -3.30 -10.21
C PHE A 124 6.23 -3.84 -10.43
N SER A 125 5.33 -2.94 -10.85
CA SER A 125 3.99 -3.27 -11.34
C SER A 125 3.59 -2.32 -12.46
N ALA A 126 3.03 -2.85 -13.54
CA ALA A 126 2.62 -2.09 -14.73
C ALA A 126 1.10 -1.98 -14.81
N TYR A 127 0.62 -0.79 -15.11
CA TYR A 127 -0.81 -0.44 -15.18
C TYR A 127 -1.12 0.19 -16.54
N SER A 128 -2.33 -0.06 -17.07
CA SER A 128 -2.78 0.53 -18.34
C SER A 128 -3.56 1.84 -18.19
N GLY A 129 -4.01 2.16 -17.00
CA GLY A 129 -4.93 3.24 -16.71
C GLY A 129 -5.86 2.84 -15.57
N VAL A 130 -7.04 3.44 -15.53
CA VAL A 130 -8.08 3.12 -14.55
C VAL A 130 -9.31 2.51 -15.23
N ASP A 131 -10.06 1.74 -14.47
CA ASP A 131 -11.36 1.23 -14.88
C ASP A 131 -12.46 2.33 -14.80
N PRO A 132 -13.70 2.07 -15.26
CA PRO A 132 -14.79 3.05 -15.21
C PRO A 132 -15.15 3.57 -13.82
N VAL A 133 -14.74 2.87 -12.75
CA VAL A 133 -14.99 3.29 -11.36
C VAL A 133 -13.74 3.90 -10.70
N GLY A 134 -12.63 4.04 -11.46
CA GLY A 134 -11.43 4.75 -11.04
C GLY A 134 -10.35 3.87 -10.38
N PHE A 135 -10.46 2.54 -10.45
CA PHE A 135 -9.42 1.66 -9.92
C PHE A 135 -8.32 1.37 -10.96
N PRO A 136 -7.04 1.32 -10.55
CA PRO A 136 -5.95 0.99 -11.45
C PRO A 136 -6.09 -0.41 -12.06
N ILE A 137 -5.92 -0.49 -13.37
CA ILE A 137 -5.92 -1.76 -14.12
C ILE A 137 -4.48 -2.25 -14.21
N ARG A 138 -4.11 -3.18 -13.34
CA ARG A 138 -2.78 -3.78 -13.33
C ARG A 138 -2.67 -4.84 -14.42
N LEU A 139 -1.68 -4.67 -15.31
CA LEU A 139 -1.39 -5.60 -16.41
C LEU A 139 -0.33 -6.62 -16.02
N GLN A 140 0.65 -6.23 -15.19
CA GLN A 140 1.78 -7.07 -14.83
C GLN A 140 2.28 -6.74 -13.42
N GLY A 141 2.84 -7.74 -12.75
CA GLY A 141 3.42 -7.61 -11.42
C GLY A 141 2.41 -7.90 -10.28
N PRO A 142 2.85 -7.71 -9.04
CA PRO A 142 4.19 -7.30 -8.65
C PRO A 142 5.26 -8.28 -9.11
N GLY A 143 6.34 -7.77 -9.67
CA GLY A 143 7.52 -8.51 -10.09
C GLY A 143 8.77 -8.02 -9.36
N LEU A 144 9.86 -8.78 -9.44
CA LEU A 144 11.17 -8.45 -8.90
C LEU A 144 12.22 -8.60 -9.99
N CYS A 145 13.08 -7.60 -10.17
CA CYS A 145 14.19 -7.68 -11.10
C CYS A 145 15.33 -6.72 -10.71
N ARG A 146 16.45 -6.80 -11.41
CA ARG A 146 17.46 -5.75 -11.35
C ARG A 146 17.01 -4.54 -12.16
N PRO A 147 17.39 -3.30 -11.80
CA PRO A 147 17.02 -2.11 -12.56
C PRO A 147 17.39 -2.18 -14.05
N ALA A 148 18.54 -2.81 -14.37
CA ALA A 148 18.99 -2.98 -15.76
C ALA A 148 18.09 -3.90 -16.59
N ASP A 149 17.42 -4.85 -15.96
CA ASP A 149 16.61 -5.87 -16.64
C ASP A 149 15.15 -5.43 -16.80
N LEU A 150 14.76 -4.29 -16.20
CA LEU A 150 13.37 -3.84 -16.13
C LEU A 150 12.74 -3.65 -17.52
N SER A 151 13.49 -3.10 -18.46
CA SER A 151 13.01 -2.87 -19.83
C SER A 151 12.77 -4.15 -20.63
N GLU A 152 13.43 -5.24 -20.25
CA GLU A 152 13.23 -6.57 -20.85
C GLU A 152 12.07 -7.30 -20.18
N GLN A 153 11.85 -7.06 -18.88
CA GLN A 153 10.80 -7.69 -18.08
C GLN A 153 9.41 -7.10 -18.36
N VAL A 154 9.33 -5.83 -18.78
CA VAL A 154 8.06 -5.13 -19.00
C VAL A 154 7.79 -4.97 -20.49
N ALA A 155 6.79 -5.70 -21.00
CA ALA A 155 6.40 -5.58 -22.41
C ALA A 155 5.96 -4.15 -22.74
N GLY A 156 6.64 -3.54 -23.74
CA GLY A 156 6.36 -2.17 -24.14
C GLY A 156 6.77 -1.11 -23.13
N TYR A 157 7.87 -1.35 -22.42
CA TYR A 157 8.44 -0.49 -21.38
C TYR A 157 8.43 1.00 -21.73
N SER A 158 8.79 1.37 -22.95
CA SER A 158 8.85 2.77 -23.39
C SER A 158 7.51 3.52 -23.40
N ARG A 159 6.38 2.82 -23.22
CA ARG A 159 5.04 3.42 -23.17
C ARG A 159 4.63 3.86 -21.77
N TYR A 160 5.35 3.41 -20.75
CA TYR A 160 4.98 3.65 -19.35
C TYR A 160 5.66 4.90 -18.83
N GLU A 161 4.90 5.73 -18.11
CA GLU A 161 5.48 6.68 -17.19
C GLU A 161 5.94 5.94 -15.94
N ARG A 162 7.22 6.10 -15.58
CA ARG A 162 7.80 5.46 -14.43
C ARG A 162 7.61 6.32 -13.18
N ILE A 163 7.09 5.70 -12.14
CA ILE A 163 6.96 6.27 -10.80
C ILE A 163 7.89 5.51 -9.86
N ASP A 164 8.92 6.17 -9.36
CA ASP A 164 9.78 5.64 -8.30
C ASP A 164 9.18 6.06 -6.96
N ALA A 165 8.44 5.15 -6.34
CA ALA A 165 7.82 5.39 -5.05
C ALA A 165 8.78 4.97 -3.92
N ALA A 166 9.17 5.92 -3.09
CA ALA A 166 9.99 5.66 -1.90
C ALA A 166 9.14 5.11 -0.76
N GLU A 167 7.88 5.53 -0.68
CA GLU A 167 6.93 5.16 0.35
C GLU A 167 5.56 4.90 -0.29
N VAL A 168 4.80 4.00 0.32
CA VAL A 168 3.40 3.78 -0.03
C VAL A 168 2.59 4.57 0.99
N SER A 169 2.20 5.76 0.60
CA SER A 169 1.36 6.65 1.40
C SER A 169 -0.12 6.47 1.07
#